data_d16767e710e32a9ebd5790f073030c2c
#
_entry.id   d16767e710e32a9ebd5790f073030c2c
#
_cell.length_a   1.000
_cell.length_b   1.000
_cell.length_c   1.000
_cell.angle_alpha   90.00
_cell.angle_beta   90.00
_cell.angle_gamma   90.00
#
_symmetry.space_group_name_H-M   'P 1'
#
loop_
_entity.id
_entity.type
_entity.pdbx_description
1 polymer ?
#
loop_
_entity_poly.entity_id
_entity_poly.type
_entity_poly.pdbx_seq_one_letter_code
_entity_poly.pdbx_strand_id
1 'polypeptide(L)'
;MAKEYKFKAEELESQIASLSQKGITELSVTDEKVAHDKNKLLRLMKLIAQHAPEVFVSFLVDASLIDREVISAAQNIFCSFDIPLECSEKGGHLLFDKKFYANKARILNESGLVFGFHLTYAATPGDTLKLFSERLDFAVQQYPNHLEFPQIMNTELEPPKVTGTFSAQDIRWCRDTAFACRTFYTAGRAVPWFLSILKPLRIYPSRFFSDFAEWQRVNNCSYKSGFNPEGENHKSIEKMQLLFLDENMKKRAVII
;
A
#
# COMPACT_ATOMS: atom_id res chain seq x y z
N MET A 1 16.20 11.94 2.25
CA MET A 1 16.29 11.16 0.99
C MET A 1 16.78 9.78 1.33
N ALA A 2 16.03 8.74 0.96
CA ALA A 2 16.49 7.35 1.07
C ALA A 2 17.71 7.16 0.14
N LYS A 3 18.74 6.48 0.64
CA LYS A 3 19.90 6.17 -0.20
C LYS A 3 19.60 4.93 -1.01
N GLU A 4 19.77 5.01 -2.33
CA GLU A 4 19.69 3.84 -3.19
C GLU A 4 21.00 3.04 -3.09
N TYR A 5 20.88 1.73 -2.84
CA TYR A 5 21.98 0.79 -2.80
C TYR A 5 21.84 -0.20 -3.95
N LYS A 6 22.82 -0.27 -4.84
CA LYS A 6 22.89 -1.31 -5.89
C LYS A 6 23.84 -2.41 -5.43
N PHE A 7 23.28 -3.54 -5.05
CA PHE A 7 24.08 -4.70 -4.65
C PHE A 7 24.51 -5.51 -5.87
N LYS A 8 25.79 -5.89 -5.89
CA LYS A 8 26.30 -6.85 -6.88
C LYS A 8 26.03 -8.26 -6.38
N ALA A 9 25.58 -9.14 -7.27
CA ALA A 9 25.23 -10.52 -6.91
C ALA A 9 26.41 -11.31 -6.31
N GLU A 10 27.63 -11.00 -6.75
CA GLU A 10 28.90 -11.63 -6.32
C GLU A 10 29.35 -11.14 -4.93
N GLU A 11 28.93 -9.95 -4.52
CA GLU A 11 29.29 -9.32 -3.26
C GLU A 11 28.11 -9.23 -2.28
N LEU A 12 26.98 -9.86 -2.61
CA LEU A 12 25.72 -9.69 -1.90
C LEU A 12 25.84 -9.98 -0.40
N GLU A 13 26.51 -11.08 -0.05
CA GLU A 13 26.69 -11.51 1.34
C GLU A 13 27.50 -10.49 2.16
N SER A 14 28.64 -10.04 1.62
CA SER A 14 29.48 -9.04 2.29
C SER A 14 28.81 -7.67 2.39
N GLN A 15 28.02 -7.32 1.38
CA GLN A 15 27.26 -6.07 1.38
C GLN A 15 26.12 -6.10 2.41
N ILE A 16 25.39 -7.21 2.56
CA ILE A 16 24.39 -7.39 3.61
C ILE A 16 25.06 -7.37 4.99
N ALA A 17 26.15 -8.09 5.20
CA ALA A 17 26.89 -8.07 6.46
C ALA A 17 27.39 -6.67 6.85
N SER A 18 27.62 -5.79 5.86
CA SER A 18 28.02 -4.40 6.12
C SER A 18 26.88 -3.46 6.52
N LEU A 19 25.60 -3.87 6.41
CA LEU A 19 24.46 -3.00 6.71
C LEU A 19 24.46 -2.56 8.17
N SER A 20 24.59 -3.50 9.10
CA SER A 20 24.66 -3.23 10.54
C SER A 20 25.84 -2.33 10.90
N GLN A 21 27.00 -2.56 10.31
CA GLN A 21 28.21 -1.72 10.52
C GLN A 21 28.02 -0.28 10.03
N LYS A 22 27.18 -0.09 9.01
CA LYS A 22 26.80 1.22 8.46
C LYS A 22 25.66 1.90 9.24
N GLY A 23 25.14 1.27 10.28
CA GLY A 23 24.01 1.78 11.07
C GLY A 23 22.70 1.81 10.30
N ILE A 24 22.53 0.94 9.30
CA ILE A 24 21.31 0.81 8.51
C ILE A 24 20.34 -0.06 9.31
N THR A 25 19.20 0.50 9.68
CA THR A 25 18.14 -0.17 10.45
C THR A 25 16.96 -0.60 9.59
N GLU A 26 16.81 0.00 8.40
CA GLU A 26 15.71 -0.28 7.48
C GLU A 26 16.21 -0.37 6.05
N LEU A 27 15.69 -1.32 5.29
CA LEU A 27 16.01 -1.55 3.89
C LEU A 27 14.73 -1.88 3.11
N SER A 28 14.54 -1.23 1.96
CA SER A 28 13.48 -1.61 1.01
C SER A 28 14.09 -2.32 -0.19
N VAL A 29 13.60 -3.51 -0.49
CA VAL A 29 14.01 -4.32 -1.64
C VAL A 29 12.98 -4.19 -2.74
N THR A 30 13.33 -3.42 -3.79
CA THR A 30 12.45 -3.10 -4.92
C THR A 30 12.97 -3.67 -6.25
N ASP A 31 13.99 -4.55 -6.21
CA ASP A 31 14.56 -5.17 -7.41
C ASP A 31 13.56 -6.14 -8.03
N GLU A 32 13.13 -5.85 -9.26
CA GLU A 32 12.18 -6.69 -10.01
C GLU A 32 12.65 -8.14 -10.18
N LYS A 33 13.98 -8.37 -10.25
CA LYS A 33 14.54 -9.72 -10.34
C LYS A 33 14.36 -10.53 -9.05
N VAL A 34 14.24 -9.86 -7.91
CA VAL A 34 13.91 -10.48 -6.63
C VAL A 34 12.40 -10.60 -6.49
N ALA A 35 11.66 -9.57 -6.89
CA ALA A 35 10.21 -9.50 -6.81
C ALA A 35 9.48 -10.64 -7.55
N HIS A 36 10.11 -11.20 -8.61
CA HIS A 36 9.51 -12.25 -9.44
C HIS A 36 10.28 -13.59 -9.42
N ASP A 37 11.29 -13.75 -8.55
CA ASP A 37 12.11 -14.97 -8.48
C ASP A 37 12.19 -15.48 -7.04
N LYS A 38 11.45 -16.54 -6.77
CA LYS A 38 11.37 -17.16 -5.44
C LYS A 38 12.73 -17.59 -4.89
N ASN A 39 13.61 -18.14 -5.74
CA ASN A 39 14.91 -18.61 -5.28
C ASN A 39 15.81 -17.45 -4.84
N LYS A 40 15.77 -16.33 -5.58
CA LYS A 40 16.51 -15.12 -5.19
C LYS A 40 15.95 -14.51 -3.91
N LEU A 41 14.61 -14.44 -3.78
CA LEU A 41 13.95 -13.96 -2.57
C LEU A 41 14.35 -14.78 -1.35
N LEU A 42 14.26 -16.11 -1.42
CA LEU A 42 14.63 -17.02 -0.32
C LEU A 42 16.12 -16.93 0.02
N ARG A 43 17.00 -16.83 -1.00
CA ARG A 43 18.43 -16.63 -0.79
C ARG A 43 18.69 -15.32 -0.05
N LEU A 44 18.04 -14.23 -0.46
CA LEU A 44 18.19 -12.93 0.18
C LEU A 44 17.72 -12.96 1.63
N MET A 45 16.53 -13.53 1.90
CA MET A 45 16.02 -13.70 3.26
C MET A 45 16.98 -14.50 4.14
N LYS A 46 17.56 -15.59 3.62
CA LYS A 46 18.55 -16.39 4.34
C LYS A 46 19.81 -15.57 4.69
N LEU A 47 20.33 -14.78 3.76
CA LEU A 47 21.50 -13.93 4.01
C LEU A 47 21.19 -12.85 5.05
N ILE A 48 19.99 -12.24 5.00
CA ILE A 48 19.57 -11.26 6.01
C ILE A 48 19.48 -11.91 7.38
N ALA A 49 18.85 -13.08 7.49
CA ALA A 49 18.76 -13.81 8.77
C ALA A 49 20.14 -14.16 9.37
N GLN A 50 21.13 -14.39 8.53
CA GLN A 50 22.48 -14.77 8.97
C GLN A 50 23.37 -13.57 9.31
N HIS A 51 23.27 -12.48 8.58
CA HIS A 51 24.26 -11.39 8.61
C HIS A 51 23.71 -10.03 9.06
N ALA A 52 22.38 -9.84 9.04
CA ALA A 52 21.74 -8.58 9.41
C ALA A 52 20.35 -8.79 10.05
N PRO A 53 20.25 -9.66 11.09
CA PRO A 53 18.95 -10.05 11.65
C PRO A 53 18.18 -8.91 12.31
N GLU A 54 18.85 -7.82 12.70
CA GLU A 54 18.28 -6.63 13.31
C GLU A 54 17.72 -5.61 12.30
N VAL A 55 18.02 -5.78 11.01
CA VAL A 55 17.55 -4.85 9.96
C VAL A 55 16.10 -5.19 9.60
N PHE A 56 15.23 -4.19 9.64
CA PHE A 56 13.87 -4.35 9.11
C PHE A 56 13.91 -4.25 7.58
N VAL A 57 13.29 -5.22 6.90
CA VAL A 57 13.31 -5.27 5.43
C VAL A 57 11.90 -5.33 4.85
N SER A 58 11.53 -4.34 4.04
CA SER A 58 10.33 -4.41 3.21
C SER A 58 10.66 -4.99 1.83
N PHE A 59 9.89 -5.98 1.42
CA PHE A 59 10.06 -6.67 0.13
C PHE A 59 8.89 -6.34 -0.79
N LEU A 60 9.17 -5.71 -1.92
CA LEU A 60 8.22 -5.65 -3.02
C LEU A 60 8.22 -7.02 -3.71
N VAL A 61 7.09 -7.73 -3.68
CA VAL A 61 7.00 -9.09 -4.21
C VAL A 61 5.70 -9.35 -4.96
N ASP A 62 5.80 -10.14 -6.02
CA ASP A 62 4.64 -10.70 -6.69
C ASP A 62 3.88 -11.64 -5.74
N ALA A 63 2.57 -11.49 -5.68
CA ALA A 63 1.71 -12.32 -4.82
C ALA A 63 1.85 -13.82 -5.09
N SER A 64 2.21 -14.24 -6.31
CA SER A 64 2.39 -15.66 -6.65
C SER A 64 3.50 -16.32 -5.86
N LEU A 65 4.53 -15.56 -5.45
CA LEU A 65 5.67 -16.07 -4.67
C LEU A 65 5.31 -16.40 -3.22
N ILE A 66 4.22 -15.82 -2.69
CA ILE A 66 3.81 -16.01 -1.30
C ILE A 66 3.23 -17.42 -1.12
N ASP A 67 4.02 -18.31 -0.53
CA ASP A 67 3.67 -19.68 -0.18
C ASP A 67 4.26 -20.06 1.18
N ARG A 68 4.08 -21.31 1.59
CA ARG A 68 4.54 -21.79 2.91
C ARG A 68 6.04 -21.65 3.12
N GLU A 69 6.84 -21.83 2.08
CA GLU A 69 8.31 -21.76 2.18
C GLU A 69 8.76 -20.31 2.37
N VAL A 70 8.20 -19.36 1.59
CA VAL A 70 8.48 -17.92 1.75
C VAL A 70 8.01 -17.42 3.11
N ILE A 71 6.83 -17.83 3.58
CA ILE A 71 6.33 -17.50 4.90
C ILE A 71 7.27 -18.00 6.00
N SER A 72 7.72 -19.28 5.91
CA SER A 72 8.66 -19.84 6.89
C SER A 72 10.00 -19.10 6.91
N ALA A 73 10.51 -18.70 5.75
CA ALA A 73 11.73 -17.89 5.68
C ALA A 73 11.54 -16.49 6.28
N ALA A 74 10.40 -15.84 6.00
CA ALA A 74 10.07 -14.51 6.50
C ALA A 74 9.93 -14.47 8.03
N GLN A 75 9.45 -15.54 8.67
CA GLN A 75 9.31 -15.62 10.12
C GLN A 75 10.66 -15.60 10.88
N ASN A 76 11.79 -15.74 10.20
CA ASN A 76 13.13 -15.68 10.78
C ASN A 76 13.81 -14.31 10.68
N ILE A 77 13.14 -13.31 10.14
CA ILE A 77 13.66 -11.95 9.93
C ILE A 77 12.60 -10.91 10.28
N PHE A 78 13.04 -9.68 10.54
CA PHE A 78 12.11 -8.56 10.66
C PHE A 78 11.76 -8.05 9.26
N CYS A 79 10.56 -8.37 8.77
CA CYS A 79 10.19 -7.96 7.43
C CYS A 79 8.70 -7.62 7.27
N SER A 80 8.43 -6.94 6.15
CA SER A 80 7.08 -6.77 5.58
C SER A 80 7.07 -7.14 4.11
N PHE A 81 5.87 -7.43 3.61
CA PHE A 81 5.64 -7.62 2.18
C PHE A 81 4.80 -6.49 1.60
N ASP A 82 5.28 -5.92 0.53
CA ASP A 82 4.58 -4.94 -0.31
C ASP A 82 4.12 -5.64 -1.58
N ILE A 83 2.81 -5.79 -1.75
CA ILE A 83 2.22 -6.64 -2.77
C ILE A 83 1.45 -5.78 -3.76
N PRO A 84 1.90 -5.69 -5.02
CA PRO A 84 1.14 -5.02 -6.07
C PRO A 84 -0.21 -5.73 -6.31
N LEU A 85 -1.31 -4.97 -6.29
CA LEU A 85 -2.62 -5.44 -6.70
C LEU A 85 -2.80 -5.19 -8.20
N GLU A 86 -2.49 -6.18 -8.99
CA GLU A 86 -2.52 -6.10 -10.44
C GLU A 86 -3.77 -6.75 -11.03
N CYS A 87 -4.17 -6.25 -12.20
CA CYS A 87 -5.17 -6.89 -13.04
C CYS A 87 -4.48 -7.73 -14.12
N SER A 88 -5.02 -8.87 -14.44
CA SER A 88 -4.59 -9.70 -15.55
C SER A 88 -5.52 -9.53 -16.76
N GLU A 89 -4.98 -9.60 -17.96
CA GLU A 89 -5.78 -9.59 -19.17
C GLU A 89 -6.38 -10.98 -19.43
N LYS A 90 -7.67 -11.03 -19.64
CA LYS A 90 -8.38 -12.25 -20.03
C LYS A 90 -9.49 -11.93 -21.03
N GLY A 91 -9.39 -12.49 -22.23
CA GLY A 91 -10.37 -12.28 -23.29
C GLY A 91 -10.51 -10.82 -23.74
N GLY A 92 -9.41 -10.05 -23.75
CA GLY A 92 -9.41 -8.64 -24.12
C GLY A 92 -9.90 -7.67 -23.05
N HIS A 93 -10.12 -8.15 -21.82
CA HIS A 93 -10.54 -7.34 -20.69
C HIS A 93 -9.60 -7.51 -19.50
N LEU A 94 -9.36 -6.43 -18.77
CA LEU A 94 -8.65 -6.49 -17.49
C LEU A 94 -9.59 -7.03 -16.41
N LEU A 95 -9.10 -8.00 -15.66
CA LEU A 95 -9.81 -8.62 -14.54
C LEU A 95 -8.94 -8.62 -13.28
N PHE A 96 -9.54 -8.30 -12.15
CA PHE A 96 -8.92 -8.39 -10.84
C PHE A 96 -9.31 -9.70 -10.15
N ASP A 97 -8.33 -10.58 -9.89
CA ASP A 97 -8.57 -11.87 -9.23
C ASP A 97 -8.63 -11.71 -7.70
N LYS A 98 -9.80 -11.32 -7.20
CA LYS A 98 -10.07 -11.15 -5.75
C LYS A 98 -9.79 -12.43 -4.96
N LYS A 99 -10.10 -13.61 -5.52
CA LYS A 99 -9.93 -14.90 -4.83
C LYS A 99 -8.46 -15.24 -4.64
N PHE A 100 -7.65 -15.01 -5.66
CA PHE A 100 -6.21 -15.20 -5.61
C PHE A 100 -5.58 -14.34 -4.51
N TYR A 101 -5.82 -13.02 -4.53
CA TYR A 101 -5.25 -12.10 -3.55
C TYR A 101 -5.80 -12.30 -2.14
N ALA A 102 -7.09 -12.63 -1.98
CA ALA A 102 -7.67 -12.94 -0.68
C ALA A 102 -7.01 -14.16 -0.01
N ASN A 103 -6.68 -15.19 -0.80
CA ASN A 103 -5.96 -16.35 -0.27
C ASN A 103 -4.56 -15.99 0.23
N LYS A 104 -3.83 -15.12 -0.49
CA LYS A 104 -2.50 -14.65 -0.10
C LYS A 104 -2.55 -13.78 1.18
N ALA A 105 -3.48 -12.83 1.23
CA ALA A 105 -3.71 -12.00 2.42
C ALA A 105 -4.08 -12.84 3.65
N ARG A 106 -4.93 -13.86 3.47
CA ARG A 106 -5.29 -14.79 4.55
C ARG A 106 -4.06 -15.51 5.11
N ILE A 107 -3.19 -16.05 4.26
CA ILE A 107 -1.97 -16.75 4.68
C ILE A 107 -1.06 -15.79 5.47
N LEU A 108 -0.87 -14.56 5.02
CA LEU A 108 -0.05 -13.56 5.70
C LEU A 108 -0.64 -13.18 7.07
N ASN A 109 -1.95 -12.92 7.14
CA ASN A 109 -2.64 -12.62 8.40
C ASN A 109 -2.55 -13.78 9.40
N GLU A 110 -2.80 -15.04 8.96
CA GLU A 110 -2.69 -16.24 9.80
C GLU A 110 -1.26 -16.46 10.31
N SER A 111 -0.25 -16.01 9.56
CA SER A 111 1.16 -16.13 9.92
C SER A 111 1.66 -14.97 10.78
N GLY A 112 0.85 -13.94 11.01
CA GLY A 112 1.22 -12.74 11.77
C GLY A 112 2.26 -11.86 11.08
N LEU A 113 2.42 -11.99 9.76
CA LEU A 113 3.39 -11.21 9.00
C LEU A 113 2.82 -9.85 8.60
N VAL A 114 3.65 -8.82 8.70
CA VAL A 114 3.31 -7.48 8.25
C VAL A 114 3.25 -7.46 6.73
N PHE A 115 2.17 -6.90 6.17
CA PHE A 115 2.05 -6.71 4.74
C PHE A 115 1.23 -5.47 4.38
N GLY A 116 1.48 -4.95 3.18
CA GLY A 116 0.71 -3.90 2.56
C GLY A 116 0.38 -4.22 1.12
N PHE A 117 -0.52 -3.44 0.55
CA PHE A 117 -0.82 -3.51 -0.87
C PHE A 117 -0.38 -2.23 -1.58
N HIS A 118 0.20 -2.40 -2.77
CA HIS A 118 0.47 -1.33 -3.71
C HIS A 118 -0.64 -1.25 -4.75
N LEU A 119 -1.26 -0.08 -4.88
CA LEU A 119 -2.31 0.20 -5.84
C LEU A 119 -1.86 1.29 -6.81
N THR A 120 -1.88 0.98 -8.09
CA THR A 120 -1.71 1.94 -9.18
C THR A 120 -3.04 2.22 -9.87
N TYR A 121 -3.14 3.32 -10.60
CA TYR A 121 -4.30 3.68 -11.42
C TYR A 121 -3.83 4.22 -12.77
N ALA A 122 -4.59 3.96 -13.82
CA ALA A 122 -4.25 4.34 -15.20
C ALA A 122 -2.81 3.91 -15.62
N ALA A 123 -2.27 2.84 -15.03
CA ALA A 123 -0.92 2.35 -15.31
C ALA A 123 -0.90 1.34 -16.47
N THR A 124 -1.98 0.59 -16.64
CA THR A 124 -2.10 -0.45 -17.64
C THR A 124 -3.17 -0.07 -18.67
N PRO A 125 -2.96 -0.30 -19.98
CA PRO A 125 -3.99 -0.11 -20.99
C PRO A 125 -5.27 -0.88 -20.63
N GLY A 126 -6.43 -0.24 -20.74
CA GLY A 126 -7.71 -0.83 -20.37
C GLY A 126 -8.08 -0.72 -18.87
N ASP A 127 -7.21 -0.18 -18.02
CA ASP A 127 -7.58 0.13 -16.62
C ASP A 127 -8.74 1.14 -16.59
N THR A 128 -9.53 1.10 -15.53
CA THR A 128 -10.71 1.96 -15.35
C THR A 128 -10.84 2.42 -13.90
N LEU A 129 -11.53 3.54 -13.71
CA LEU A 129 -11.91 4.02 -12.37
C LEU A 129 -12.63 2.94 -11.55
N LYS A 130 -13.47 2.13 -12.19
CA LYS A 130 -14.17 1.03 -11.54
C LYS A 130 -13.19 -0.03 -11.02
N LEU A 131 -12.21 -0.45 -11.83
CA LEU A 131 -11.20 -1.43 -11.40
C LEU A 131 -10.32 -0.90 -10.27
N PHE A 132 -9.95 0.38 -10.31
CA PHE A 132 -9.23 0.99 -9.19
C PHE A 132 -10.06 0.98 -7.91
N SER A 133 -11.33 1.41 -7.98
CA SER A 133 -12.23 1.39 -6.81
C SER A 133 -12.43 -0.03 -6.27
N GLU A 134 -12.61 -1.02 -7.14
CA GLU A 134 -12.75 -2.43 -6.74
C GLU A 134 -11.49 -2.99 -6.05
N ARG A 135 -10.30 -2.62 -6.52
CA ARG A 135 -9.04 -3.01 -5.88
C ARG A 135 -8.86 -2.34 -4.52
N LEU A 136 -9.20 -1.05 -4.42
CA LEU A 136 -9.12 -0.31 -3.16
C LEU A 136 -10.11 -0.86 -2.12
N ASP A 137 -11.36 -1.09 -2.52
CA ASP A 137 -12.38 -1.66 -1.65
C ASP A 137 -12.02 -3.07 -1.18
N PHE A 138 -11.46 -3.88 -2.07
CA PHE A 138 -10.94 -5.20 -1.75
C PHE A 138 -9.75 -5.11 -0.78
N ALA A 139 -8.75 -4.27 -1.08
CA ALA A 139 -7.53 -4.16 -0.29
C ALA A 139 -7.83 -3.88 1.19
N VAL A 140 -8.67 -2.91 1.46
CA VAL A 140 -9.07 -2.54 2.83
C VAL A 140 -9.72 -3.71 3.58
N GLN A 141 -10.51 -4.54 2.89
CA GLN A 141 -11.19 -5.70 3.48
C GLN A 141 -10.23 -6.83 3.89
N GLN A 142 -9.00 -6.82 3.38
CA GLN A 142 -7.99 -7.83 3.72
C GLN A 142 -7.18 -7.47 4.97
N TYR A 143 -7.45 -6.34 5.64
CA TYR A 143 -6.72 -5.85 6.82
C TYR A 143 -5.20 -5.70 6.61
N PRO A 144 -4.73 -5.08 5.51
CA PRO A 144 -3.31 -4.82 5.33
C PRO A 144 -2.84 -3.80 6.38
N ASN A 145 -1.57 -3.88 6.77
CA ASN A 145 -0.98 -2.93 7.71
C ASN A 145 -0.84 -1.53 7.09
N HIS A 146 -0.65 -1.47 5.78
CA HIS A 146 -0.57 -0.21 5.03
C HIS A 146 -1.09 -0.37 3.60
N LEU A 147 -1.44 0.75 2.99
CA LEU A 147 -1.80 0.87 1.59
C LEU A 147 -0.94 1.96 0.94
N GLU A 148 -0.24 1.59 -0.12
CA GLU A 148 0.68 2.45 -0.82
C GLU A 148 0.22 2.74 -2.24
N PHE A 149 0.49 3.96 -2.68
CA PHE A 149 0.11 4.45 -3.99
C PHE A 149 1.36 5.04 -4.66
N PRO A 150 2.16 4.23 -5.37
CA PRO A 150 3.45 4.67 -5.90
C PRO A 150 3.40 5.97 -6.71
N GLN A 151 2.33 6.20 -7.47
CA GLN A 151 2.17 7.38 -8.33
C GLN A 151 1.98 8.71 -7.57
N ILE A 152 1.63 8.68 -6.29
CA ILE A 152 1.58 9.90 -5.46
C ILE A 152 2.77 10.04 -4.52
N MET A 153 3.54 8.97 -4.35
CA MET A 153 4.69 8.92 -3.44
C MET A 153 6.01 9.15 -4.18
N ASN A 154 6.12 8.62 -5.39
CA ASN A 154 7.33 8.71 -6.20
C ASN A 154 7.15 9.72 -7.32
N THR A 155 7.78 10.89 -7.16
CA THR A 155 7.76 11.97 -8.16
C THR A 155 8.58 11.66 -9.42
N GLU A 156 9.40 10.61 -9.39
CA GLU A 156 10.19 10.16 -10.55
C GLU A 156 9.38 9.25 -11.49
N LEU A 157 8.25 8.72 -11.02
CA LEU A 157 7.36 7.96 -11.87
C LEU A 157 6.66 8.88 -12.88
N GLU A 158 6.53 8.40 -14.12
CA GLU A 158 5.73 9.11 -15.12
C GLU A 158 4.29 9.32 -14.60
N PRO A 159 3.76 10.55 -14.72
CA PRO A 159 2.40 10.82 -14.30
C PRO A 159 1.41 9.97 -15.14
N PRO A 160 0.30 9.52 -14.54
CA PRO A 160 -0.73 8.78 -15.26
C PRO A 160 -1.24 9.56 -16.46
N LYS A 161 -1.35 8.87 -17.61
CA LYS A 161 -1.80 9.46 -18.87
C LYS A 161 -3.29 9.22 -19.07
N VAL A 162 -3.97 10.21 -19.65
CA VAL A 162 -5.37 10.07 -20.10
C VAL A 162 -5.45 9.01 -21.20
N THR A 163 -6.41 8.09 -21.08
CA THR A 163 -6.67 7.03 -22.06
C THR A 163 -8.15 7.04 -22.46
N GLY A 164 -8.53 6.17 -23.40
CA GLY A 164 -9.94 6.00 -23.77
C GLY A 164 -10.84 5.47 -22.65
N THR A 165 -10.23 4.84 -21.62
CA THR A 165 -10.94 4.22 -20.48
C THR A 165 -10.71 4.97 -19.17
N PHE A 166 -9.83 6.00 -19.15
CA PHE A 166 -9.44 6.75 -17.96
C PHE A 166 -9.32 8.24 -18.29
N SER A 167 -10.31 9.03 -17.88
CA SER A 167 -10.32 10.49 -18.14
C SER A 167 -9.39 11.26 -17.19
N ALA A 168 -9.08 12.51 -17.51
CA ALA A 168 -8.35 13.41 -16.63
C ALA A 168 -9.08 13.64 -15.29
N GLN A 169 -10.41 13.55 -15.28
CA GLN A 169 -11.20 13.66 -14.06
C GLN A 169 -11.07 12.41 -13.20
N ASP A 170 -11.06 11.21 -13.81
CA ASP A 170 -10.84 9.94 -13.10
C ASP A 170 -9.45 9.90 -12.48
N ILE A 171 -8.41 10.34 -13.20
CA ILE A 171 -7.04 10.44 -12.67
C ILE A 171 -6.99 11.36 -11.45
N ARG A 172 -7.63 12.53 -11.51
CA ARG A 172 -7.69 13.43 -10.34
C ARG A 172 -8.42 12.79 -9.18
N TRP A 173 -9.55 12.15 -9.44
CA TRP A 173 -10.33 11.45 -8.41
C TRP A 173 -9.51 10.34 -7.75
N CYS A 174 -8.82 9.50 -8.53
CA CYS A 174 -7.96 8.44 -8.00
C CYS A 174 -6.83 9.00 -7.16
N ARG A 175 -6.13 10.03 -7.63
CA ARG A 175 -5.06 10.69 -6.90
C ARG A 175 -5.54 11.23 -5.54
N ASP A 176 -6.65 11.94 -5.54
CA ASP A 176 -7.17 12.58 -4.34
C ASP A 176 -7.72 11.52 -3.35
N THR A 177 -8.36 10.47 -3.86
CA THR A 177 -8.83 9.33 -3.06
C THR A 177 -7.67 8.52 -2.48
N ALA A 178 -6.62 8.28 -3.26
CA ALA A 178 -5.39 7.61 -2.83
C ALA A 178 -4.68 8.41 -1.72
N PHE A 179 -4.56 9.73 -1.90
CA PHE A 179 -3.99 10.61 -0.88
C PHE A 179 -4.82 10.62 0.41
N ALA A 180 -6.15 10.65 0.29
CA ALA A 180 -7.07 10.58 1.42
C ALA A 180 -6.96 9.23 2.15
N CYS A 181 -6.87 8.13 1.40
CA CYS A 181 -6.65 6.80 1.96
C CYS A 181 -5.33 6.73 2.74
N ARG A 182 -4.24 7.21 2.16
CA ARG A 182 -2.94 7.26 2.81
C ARG A 182 -2.97 8.09 4.10
N THR A 183 -3.61 9.25 4.05
CA THR A 183 -3.76 10.12 5.24
C THR A 183 -4.59 9.46 6.32
N PHE A 184 -5.78 8.98 5.98
CA PHE A 184 -6.74 8.47 6.95
C PHE A 184 -6.37 7.07 7.46
N TYR A 185 -6.05 6.15 6.55
CA TYR A 185 -5.88 4.72 6.84
C TYR A 185 -4.45 4.41 7.30
N THR A 186 -3.44 4.76 6.50
CA THR A 186 -2.03 4.44 6.78
C THR A 186 -1.46 5.37 7.85
N ALA A 187 -1.32 6.66 7.58
CA ALA A 187 -0.75 7.63 8.51
C ALA A 187 -1.64 7.85 9.74
N GLY A 188 -2.96 7.77 9.56
CA GLY A 188 -3.96 7.86 10.63
C GLY A 188 -4.12 6.57 11.46
N ARG A 189 -3.38 5.50 11.15
CA ARG A 189 -3.39 4.22 11.88
C ARG A 189 -4.79 3.64 12.07
N ALA A 190 -5.64 3.73 11.03
CA ALA A 190 -7.05 3.34 11.15
C ALA A 190 -7.30 1.84 10.99
N VAL A 191 -6.29 1.05 10.60
CA VAL A 191 -6.39 -0.40 10.32
C VAL A 191 -7.24 -1.16 11.33
N PRO A 192 -7.04 -1.03 12.67
CA PRO A 192 -7.73 -1.87 13.65
C PRO A 192 -9.25 -1.61 13.74
N TRP A 193 -9.71 -0.42 13.35
CA TRP A 193 -11.08 0.01 13.60
C TRP A 193 -11.84 0.49 12.35
N PHE A 194 -11.16 0.69 11.23
CA PHE A 194 -11.75 1.32 10.05
C PHE A 194 -12.99 0.58 9.51
N LEU A 195 -12.91 -0.73 9.36
CA LEU A 195 -14.04 -1.51 8.86
C LEU A 195 -15.24 -1.50 9.81
N SER A 196 -15.01 -1.32 11.11
CA SER A 196 -16.11 -1.24 12.10
C SER A 196 -16.96 0.03 11.94
N ILE A 197 -16.37 1.13 11.45
CA ILE A 197 -17.13 2.36 11.16
C ILE A 197 -17.80 2.33 9.80
N LEU A 198 -17.26 1.63 8.81
CA LEU A 198 -17.89 1.53 7.48
C LEU A 198 -19.20 0.73 7.52
N LYS A 199 -19.25 -0.30 8.37
CA LYS A 199 -20.43 -1.18 8.49
C LYS A 199 -21.71 -0.43 8.81
N PRO A 200 -21.77 0.41 9.86
CA PRO A 200 -22.98 1.22 10.13
C PRO A 200 -23.21 2.32 9.09
N LEU A 201 -22.16 2.86 8.47
CA LEU A 201 -22.29 3.86 7.43
C LEU A 201 -22.80 3.31 6.09
N ARG A 202 -22.70 2.00 5.88
CA ARG A 202 -23.11 1.29 4.65
C ARG A 202 -22.49 1.88 3.38
N ILE A 203 -21.23 2.24 3.43
CA ILE A 203 -20.47 2.77 2.29
C ILE A 203 -19.22 1.93 2.01
N TYR A 204 -18.78 1.99 0.76
CA TYR A 204 -17.53 1.37 0.34
C TYR A 204 -16.33 2.21 0.78
N PRO A 205 -15.16 1.59 1.05
CA PRO A 205 -13.92 2.31 1.36
C PRO A 205 -13.57 3.40 0.35
N SER A 206 -13.65 3.10 -0.94
CA SER A 206 -13.36 4.06 -2.01
C SER A 206 -14.25 5.32 -1.93
N ARG A 207 -15.53 5.14 -1.62
CA ARG A 207 -16.46 6.27 -1.41
C ARG A 207 -16.11 7.05 -0.14
N PHE A 208 -15.79 6.36 0.95
CA PHE A 208 -15.39 7.01 2.19
C PHE A 208 -14.15 7.89 1.99
N PHE A 209 -13.12 7.36 1.34
CA PHE A 209 -11.91 8.13 1.09
C PHE A 209 -12.13 9.29 0.11
N SER A 210 -12.99 9.12 -0.89
CA SER A 210 -13.39 10.24 -1.77
C SER A 210 -14.11 11.35 -0.98
N ASP A 211 -15.03 11.00 -0.10
CA ASP A 211 -15.72 11.98 0.75
C ASP A 211 -14.74 12.66 1.73
N PHE A 212 -13.77 11.94 2.27
CA PHE A 212 -12.70 12.51 3.10
C PHE A 212 -11.77 13.42 2.31
N ALA A 213 -11.45 13.10 1.06
CA ALA A 213 -10.67 13.98 0.18
C ALA A 213 -11.36 15.33 -0.03
N GLU A 214 -12.66 15.32 -0.27
CA GLU A 214 -13.45 16.55 -0.41
C GLU A 214 -13.47 17.35 0.89
N TRP A 215 -13.66 16.69 2.03
CA TRP A 215 -13.64 17.30 3.34
C TRP A 215 -12.28 17.94 3.65
N GLN A 216 -11.16 17.25 3.33
CA GLN A 216 -9.82 17.78 3.55
C GLN A 216 -9.56 19.08 2.76
N ARG A 217 -10.04 19.19 1.54
CA ARG A 217 -9.87 20.43 0.72
C ARG A 217 -10.47 21.67 1.38
N VAL A 218 -11.51 21.48 2.19
CA VAL A 218 -12.23 22.58 2.86
C VAL A 218 -11.67 22.82 4.25
N ASN A 219 -11.39 21.76 5.01
CA ASN A 219 -11.14 21.81 6.44
C ASN A 219 -9.65 21.69 6.82
N ASN A 220 -8.81 21.16 5.93
CA ASN A 220 -7.36 21.08 6.17
C ASN A 220 -6.67 22.31 5.56
N CYS A 221 -6.31 23.27 6.38
CA CYS A 221 -5.64 24.52 5.95
C CYS A 221 -4.33 24.26 5.20
N SER A 222 -3.60 23.21 5.54
CA SER A 222 -2.32 22.85 4.93
C SER A 222 -2.47 22.06 3.63
N TYR A 223 -3.67 21.61 3.27
CA TYR A 223 -3.88 20.75 2.08
C TYR A 223 -3.36 21.36 0.80
N LYS A 224 -3.65 22.65 0.59
CA LYS A 224 -3.23 23.38 -0.62
C LYS A 224 -1.74 23.76 -0.62
N SER A 225 -1.11 23.82 0.54
CA SER A 225 0.31 24.17 0.73
C SER A 225 1.25 22.96 0.76
N GLY A 226 0.75 21.76 0.41
CA GLY A 226 1.57 20.55 0.34
C GLY A 226 1.57 19.78 1.66
N PHE A 227 0.40 19.55 2.24
CA PHE A 227 0.25 18.69 3.41
C PHE A 227 0.90 17.32 3.17
N ASN A 228 1.82 16.94 4.07
CA ASN A 228 2.47 15.64 4.06
C ASN A 228 2.02 14.83 5.30
N PRO A 229 1.17 13.81 5.14
CA PRO A 229 0.65 13.04 6.27
C PRO A 229 1.72 12.29 7.06
N GLU A 230 2.84 11.92 6.45
CA GLU A 230 3.93 11.20 7.14
C GLU A 230 4.78 12.12 8.02
N GLY A 231 4.92 13.38 7.63
CA GLY A 231 5.61 14.39 8.42
C GLY A 231 4.74 15.07 9.48
N GLU A 232 3.43 14.77 9.50
CA GLU A 232 2.48 15.41 10.38
C GLU A 232 2.43 14.72 11.76
N ASN A 233 2.09 15.50 12.79
CA ASN A 233 1.83 14.94 14.10
C ASN A 233 0.58 14.04 14.05
N HIS A 234 0.70 12.82 14.54
CA HIS A 234 -0.41 11.84 14.56
C HIS A 234 -1.68 12.40 15.20
N LYS A 235 -1.57 13.21 16.27
CA LYS A 235 -2.73 13.87 16.92
C LYS A 235 -3.48 14.82 15.98
N SER A 236 -2.77 15.46 15.04
CA SER A 236 -3.40 16.32 14.03
C SER A 236 -4.25 15.48 13.05
N ILE A 237 -3.74 14.33 12.65
CA ILE A 237 -4.47 13.40 11.78
C ILE A 237 -5.66 12.80 12.52
N GLU A 238 -5.48 12.35 13.76
CA GLU A 238 -6.56 11.84 14.61
C GLU A 238 -7.68 12.85 14.78
N LYS A 239 -7.34 14.13 15.01
CA LYS A 239 -8.32 15.20 15.07
C LYS A 239 -9.10 15.35 13.76
N MET A 240 -8.43 15.29 12.61
CA MET A 240 -9.10 15.32 11.30
C MET A 240 -10.04 14.12 11.12
N GLN A 241 -9.61 12.91 11.50
CA GLN A 241 -10.44 11.72 11.46
C GLN A 241 -11.72 11.89 12.30
N LEU A 242 -11.59 12.35 13.55
CA LEU A 242 -12.72 12.54 14.48
C LEU A 242 -13.70 13.60 13.96
N LEU A 243 -13.20 14.74 13.49
CA LEU A 243 -14.07 15.81 12.96
C LEU A 243 -14.82 15.34 11.70
N PHE A 244 -14.15 14.67 10.79
CA PHE A 244 -14.78 14.13 9.59
C PHE A 244 -15.85 13.08 9.92
N LEU A 245 -15.57 12.17 10.85
CA LEU A 245 -16.51 11.14 11.28
C LEU A 245 -17.74 11.77 11.95
N ASP A 246 -17.57 12.71 12.86
CA ASP A 246 -18.66 13.40 13.56
C ASP A 246 -19.59 14.10 12.54
N GLU A 247 -19.03 14.84 11.57
CA GLU A 247 -19.84 15.50 10.54
C GLU A 247 -20.59 14.50 9.63
N ASN A 248 -19.95 13.38 9.26
CA ASN A 248 -20.60 12.38 8.42
C ASN A 248 -21.69 11.61 9.17
N MET A 249 -21.47 11.28 10.44
CA MET A 249 -22.48 10.62 11.26
C MET A 249 -23.69 11.52 11.49
N LYS A 250 -23.49 12.82 11.74
CA LYS A 250 -24.58 13.81 11.87
C LYS A 250 -25.39 13.94 10.58
N LYS A 251 -24.73 14.07 9.42
CA LYS A 251 -25.41 14.16 8.12
C LYS A 251 -26.30 12.95 7.84
N ARG A 252 -25.89 11.75 8.27
CA ARG A 252 -26.63 10.51 8.04
C ARG A 252 -27.71 10.25 9.08
N ALA A 253 -27.54 10.67 10.33
CA ALA A 253 -28.57 10.60 11.37
C ALA A 253 -29.81 11.47 11.06
N VAL A 254 -29.65 12.52 10.24
CA VAL A 254 -30.75 13.40 9.77
C VAL A 254 -31.57 12.76 8.63
N ILE A 255 -31.07 11.67 8.02
CA ILE A 255 -31.72 11.01 6.86
C ILE A 255 -32.52 9.77 7.30
N ILE A 256 -32.48 9.40 8.58
CA ILE A 256 -33.28 8.33 9.20
C ILE A 256 -34.48 8.95 9.96
#